data_23fa0754506535b561f468d51f5a5467
#
_entry.id   23fa0754506535b561f468d51f5a5467
#
_cell.length_a   1.000
_cell.length_b   1.000
_cell.length_c   1.000
_cell.angle_alpha   90.00
_cell.angle_beta   90.00
_cell.angle_gamma   90.00
#
_symmetry.space_group_name_H-M   'P 1'
#
loop_
_entity.id
_entity.type
_entity.pdbx_description
1 polymer ?
#
loop_
_entity_poly.entity_id
_entity_poly.type
_entity_poly.pdbx_seq_one_letter_code
_entity_poly.pdbx_strand_id
1 'polypeptide(L)'
;MPQPEKKLDPTASPQEWFGYELRTRRKAEELSARALGRLVQVSDDVILNIEKGKYPSCQCDLAKRLDDILGTGGVFDRAWPMAFDPRDADKNRADADKRAAARAEGTVLVRAGRILGSDEPPSRPGSHDPVDRRSFLQASGLAAIAPIEVTQAFAPSSLALPESIGASHIDQIQEVATAISGWDNKFGGGGMVRDVAGRAMQWSAGLLQAQCPQYLRADLFAAVSRLGIVVGASAFDSYAHDEATTTFKFAADCAEEAGDWHLRAKTYSFLARQAVWIGQPDDGLTYAEKGLVRRDRLTATEQAMLQTARARAFGKLGNVRDCMAAVGEADDAFAQSRPAEDPPWMAYYDEAQHNGDTAHALFDLAILAGQDPGRAASRFYTAVKGHSDAFKRSRAISRTKLAALMMAKGDPQQAAVIGHDALDEVGRLTSRRAADDLRQLGAFASKHPRVQEAVGLRERITATVSA
;
A
#
# COMPACT_ATOMS: atom_id res chain seq x y z
N MET A 1 31.03 -13.24 37.56
CA MET A 1 29.68 -13.43 36.96
C MET A 1 29.62 -12.57 35.72
N PRO A 2 29.23 -13.05 34.55
CA PRO A 2 29.05 -12.22 33.37
C PRO A 2 27.95 -11.18 33.66
N GLN A 3 28.21 -9.93 33.32
CA GLN A 3 27.19 -8.86 33.43
C GLN A 3 25.97 -9.22 32.55
N PRO A 4 24.74 -9.00 33.05
CA PRO A 4 23.55 -9.26 32.26
C PRO A 4 23.58 -8.48 30.96
N GLU A 5 23.24 -9.13 29.85
CA GLU A 5 23.18 -8.47 28.52
C GLU A 5 22.18 -7.30 28.53
N LYS A 6 22.59 -6.14 28.01
CA LYS A 6 21.70 -4.98 27.86
C LYS A 6 20.51 -5.38 27.01
N LYS A 7 19.28 -5.18 27.51
CA LYS A 7 18.05 -5.34 26.75
C LYS A 7 17.96 -4.18 25.74
N LEU A 8 18.05 -4.46 24.44
CA LEU A 8 17.91 -3.49 23.37
C LEU A 8 16.43 -3.31 23.04
N ASP A 9 16.03 -2.08 22.76
CA ASP A 9 14.73 -1.76 22.16
C ASP A 9 14.95 -1.43 20.67
N PRO A 10 14.70 -2.37 19.74
CA PRO A 10 14.91 -2.17 18.32
C PRO A 10 14.00 -1.06 17.73
N THR A 11 13.04 -0.53 18.50
CA THR A 11 12.18 0.58 18.08
C THR A 11 12.70 1.94 18.54
N ALA A 12 13.72 1.97 19.39
CA ALA A 12 14.23 3.21 20.00
C ALA A 12 15.07 4.04 19.01
N SER A 13 15.93 3.38 18.21
CA SER A 13 16.74 4.05 17.19
C SER A 13 17.20 3.08 16.11
N PRO A 14 17.58 3.57 14.90
CA PRO A 14 18.17 2.72 13.85
C PRO A 14 19.44 1.99 14.31
N GLN A 15 20.24 2.60 15.18
CA GLN A 15 21.44 1.96 15.74
C GLN A 15 21.09 0.83 16.71
N GLU A 16 20.08 0.98 17.58
CA GLU A 16 19.62 -0.08 18.46
C GLU A 16 18.95 -1.21 17.66
N TRP A 17 18.25 -0.87 16.58
CA TRP A 17 17.72 -1.87 15.65
C TRP A 17 18.84 -2.67 14.99
N PHE A 18 19.87 -2.00 14.46
CA PHE A 18 21.01 -2.66 13.82
C PHE A 18 21.74 -3.58 14.79
N GLY A 19 21.97 -3.13 16.01
CA GLY A 19 22.59 -3.93 17.05
C GLY A 19 21.74 -5.12 17.50
N TYR A 20 20.42 -4.95 17.58
CA TYR A 20 19.47 -6.02 17.89
C TYR A 20 19.48 -7.10 16.81
N GLU A 21 19.38 -6.68 15.54
CA GLU A 21 19.37 -7.58 14.39
C GLU A 21 20.70 -8.36 14.29
N LEU A 22 21.83 -7.67 14.44
CA LEU A 22 23.14 -8.32 14.46
C LEU A 22 23.24 -9.41 15.54
N ARG A 23 22.80 -9.10 16.77
CA ARG A 23 22.79 -10.08 17.87
C ARG A 23 21.89 -11.27 17.58
N THR A 24 20.71 -11.01 17.01
CA THR A 24 19.72 -12.04 16.70
C THR A 24 20.26 -13.00 15.64
N ARG A 25 20.79 -12.47 14.53
CA ARG A 25 21.37 -13.28 13.45
C ARG A 25 22.59 -14.06 13.90
N ARG A 26 23.52 -13.39 14.60
CA ARG A 26 24.70 -14.06 15.14
C ARG A 26 24.34 -15.26 16.06
N LYS A 27 23.34 -15.08 16.94
CA LYS A 27 22.88 -16.16 17.83
C LYS A 27 22.18 -17.28 17.07
N ALA A 28 21.44 -16.96 16.02
CA ALA A 28 20.82 -17.96 15.15
C ALA A 28 21.84 -18.83 14.43
N GLU A 29 22.99 -18.25 14.04
CA GLU A 29 24.12 -18.96 13.45
C GLU A 29 25.05 -19.59 14.51
N GLU A 30 24.65 -19.61 15.78
CA GLU A 30 25.42 -20.15 16.92
C GLU A 30 26.84 -19.56 17.07
N LEU A 31 27.09 -18.38 16.54
CA LEU A 31 28.38 -17.71 16.55
C LEU A 31 28.58 -16.93 17.86
N SER A 32 29.76 -17.06 18.50
CA SER A 32 30.17 -16.10 19.53
C SER A 32 30.58 -14.77 18.91
N ALA A 33 30.50 -13.62 19.64
CA ALA A 33 30.97 -12.35 19.16
C ALA A 33 32.44 -12.38 18.65
N ARG A 34 33.29 -13.16 19.34
CA ARG A 34 34.69 -13.40 18.97
C ARG A 34 34.81 -14.20 17.66
N ALA A 35 33.92 -15.19 17.45
CA ALA A 35 33.91 -15.98 16.21
C ALA A 35 33.46 -15.11 15.01
N LEU A 36 32.38 -14.37 15.17
CA LEU A 36 31.91 -13.45 14.14
C LEU A 36 32.95 -12.35 13.84
N GLY A 37 33.54 -11.75 14.88
CA GLY A 37 34.57 -10.73 14.72
C GLY A 37 35.76 -11.21 13.87
N ARG A 38 36.22 -12.45 14.06
CA ARG A 38 37.29 -13.04 13.23
C ARG A 38 36.84 -13.20 11.77
N LEU A 39 35.62 -13.65 11.52
CA LEU A 39 35.09 -13.87 10.18
C LEU A 39 34.98 -12.53 9.41
N VAL A 40 34.52 -11.47 10.08
CA VAL A 40 34.37 -10.13 9.47
C VAL A 40 35.59 -9.21 9.74
N GLN A 41 36.69 -9.76 10.22
CA GLN A 41 37.99 -9.06 10.43
C GLN A 41 37.91 -7.82 11.35
N VAL A 42 37.20 -7.93 12.47
CA VAL A 42 37.16 -6.93 13.54
C VAL A 42 37.30 -7.60 14.90
N SER A 43 37.54 -6.81 15.96
CA SER A 43 37.57 -7.34 17.32
C SER A 43 36.17 -7.70 17.83
N ASP A 44 36.08 -8.61 18.79
CA ASP A 44 34.84 -8.93 19.50
C ASP A 44 34.23 -7.73 20.22
N ASP A 45 35.04 -6.79 20.69
CA ASP A 45 34.56 -5.52 21.27
C ASP A 45 33.80 -4.66 20.27
N VAL A 46 34.19 -4.64 19.00
CA VAL A 46 33.47 -3.94 17.93
C VAL A 46 32.08 -4.58 17.75
N ILE A 47 32.01 -5.89 17.61
CA ILE A 47 30.75 -6.62 17.50
C ILE A 47 29.85 -6.35 18.72
N LEU A 48 30.38 -6.49 19.93
CA LEU A 48 29.62 -6.27 21.17
C LEU A 48 29.16 -4.82 21.35
N ASN A 49 29.95 -3.83 20.89
CA ASN A 49 29.56 -2.42 20.97
C ASN A 49 28.48 -2.07 19.93
N ILE A 50 28.54 -2.64 18.72
CA ILE A 50 27.45 -2.54 17.74
C ILE A 50 26.18 -3.17 18.32
N GLU A 51 26.27 -4.38 18.86
CA GLU A 51 25.15 -5.08 19.49
C GLU A 51 24.56 -4.37 20.72
N LYS A 52 25.27 -3.45 21.33
CA LYS A 52 24.80 -2.62 22.45
C LYS A 52 24.23 -1.26 22.00
N GLY A 53 24.25 -0.97 20.70
CA GLY A 53 23.88 0.35 20.15
C GLY A 53 24.80 1.47 20.64
N LYS A 54 26.04 1.14 21.01
CA LYS A 54 27.00 2.09 21.55
C LYS A 54 28.10 2.50 20.56
N TYR A 55 28.11 1.93 19.37
CA TYR A 55 29.13 2.18 18.38
C TYR A 55 28.76 3.42 17.54
N PRO A 56 29.52 4.51 17.60
CA PRO A 56 29.14 5.77 16.97
C PRO A 56 29.31 5.75 15.45
N SER A 57 30.14 4.88 14.92
CA SER A 57 30.38 4.76 13.48
C SER A 57 30.75 3.33 13.11
N CYS A 58 30.03 2.74 12.18
CA CYS A 58 30.36 1.45 11.56
C CYS A 58 30.83 1.73 10.12
N GLN A 59 31.91 1.07 9.67
CA GLN A 59 32.33 1.20 8.29
C GLN A 59 31.32 0.48 7.37
N CYS A 60 30.92 1.11 6.26
CA CYS A 60 29.97 0.51 5.29
C CYS A 60 30.44 -0.85 4.78
N ASP A 61 31.75 -1.03 4.63
CA ASP A 61 32.37 -2.30 4.24
C ASP A 61 32.17 -3.42 5.29
N LEU A 62 32.08 -3.07 6.59
CA LEU A 62 31.76 -4.04 7.65
C LEU A 62 30.30 -4.52 7.51
N ALA A 63 29.35 -3.65 7.15
CA ALA A 63 27.97 -4.05 6.95
C ALA A 63 27.82 -5.09 5.84
N LYS A 64 28.54 -4.91 4.73
CA LYS A 64 28.56 -5.90 3.63
C LYS A 64 29.14 -7.24 4.06
N ARG A 65 30.26 -7.22 4.80
CA ARG A 65 30.85 -8.47 5.31
C ARG A 65 29.92 -9.20 6.31
N LEU A 66 29.16 -8.44 7.11
CA LEU A 66 28.15 -9.02 7.99
C LEU A 66 27.03 -9.70 7.20
N ASP A 67 26.58 -9.08 6.11
CA ASP A 67 25.58 -9.66 5.21
C ASP A 67 26.08 -10.96 4.55
N ASP A 68 27.32 -10.96 4.08
CA ASP A 68 27.93 -12.12 3.43
C ASP A 68 28.09 -13.31 4.39
N ILE A 69 28.56 -13.05 5.62
CA ILE A 69 28.81 -14.10 6.63
C ILE A 69 27.52 -14.62 7.27
N LEU A 70 26.53 -13.75 7.50
CA LEU A 70 25.28 -14.10 8.15
C LEU A 70 24.16 -14.44 7.17
N GLY A 71 24.46 -14.44 5.85
CA GLY A 71 23.50 -14.83 4.82
C GLY A 71 22.25 -13.93 4.74
N THR A 72 22.38 -12.65 5.11
CA THR A 72 21.22 -11.76 5.30
C THR A 72 20.75 -11.04 4.03
N GLY A 73 21.40 -11.30 2.88
CA GLY A 73 20.96 -10.74 1.60
C GLY A 73 20.97 -9.21 1.53
N GLY A 74 21.93 -8.54 2.22
CA GLY A 74 22.12 -7.10 2.17
C GLY A 74 21.29 -6.31 3.19
N VAL A 75 20.80 -6.94 4.26
CA VAL A 75 20.02 -6.28 5.32
C VAL A 75 20.87 -5.22 6.04
N PHE A 76 22.12 -5.55 6.39
CA PHE A 76 23.00 -4.63 7.10
C PHE A 76 23.53 -3.53 6.19
N ASP A 77 23.85 -3.82 4.93
CA ASP A 77 24.29 -2.81 3.95
C ASP A 77 23.18 -1.76 3.70
N ARG A 78 21.92 -2.18 3.53
CA ARG A 78 20.79 -1.26 3.36
C ARG A 78 20.45 -0.46 4.62
N ALA A 79 20.62 -1.06 5.80
CA ALA A 79 20.35 -0.38 7.08
C ALA A 79 21.47 0.55 7.52
N TRP A 80 22.68 0.35 6.99
CA TRP A 80 23.87 1.12 7.38
C TRP A 80 23.70 2.64 7.28
N PRO A 81 23.19 3.22 6.16
CA PRO A 81 23.02 4.67 6.05
C PRO A 81 22.11 5.25 7.14
N MET A 82 21.05 4.55 7.51
CA MET A 82 20.11 5.01 8.53
C MET A 82 20.72 4.95 9.95
N ALA A 83 21.60 3.98 10.20
CA ALA A 83 22.18 3.77 11.51
C ALA A 83 23.45 4.59 11.76
N PHE A 84 24.27 4.82 10.74
CA PHE A 84 25.64 5.32 10.90
C PHE A 84 26.06 6.44 9.94
N ASP A 85 25.19 6.93 9.01
CA ASP A 85 25.53 8.07 8.16
C ASP A 85 25.57 9.36 9.01
N PRO A 86 26.69 10.08 9.05
CA PRO A 86 26.82 11.30 9.85
C PRO A 86 25.82 12.40 9.48
N ARG A 87 25.32 12.41 8.23
CA ARG A 87 24.33 13.39 7.75
C ARG A 87 22.93 13.19 8.34
N ASP A 88 22.62 11.97 8.79
CA ASP A 88 21.33 11.63 9.38
C ASP A 88 21.40 11.49 10.93
N ALA A 89 22.58 11.56 11.52
CA ALA A 89 22.78 11.38 12.96
C ALA A 89 22.02 12.43 13.81
N ASP A 90 22.01 13.70 13.38
CA ASP A 90 21.31 14.79 14.10
C ASP A 90 19.79 14.69 13.93
N LYS A 91 19.32 14.30 12.75
CA LYS A 91 17.89 14.07 12.48
C LYS A 91 17.36 12.88 13.26
N ASN A 92 18.11 11.78 13.27
CA ASN A 92 17.76 10.57 14.03
C ASN A 92 17.76 10.82 15.54
N ARG A 93 18.65 11.67 16.06
CA ARG A 93 18.68 12.07 17.48
C ARG A 93 17.45 12.92 17.83
N ALA A 94 17.09 13.91 17.01
CA ALA A 94 15.90 14.74 17.22
C ALA A 94 14.59 13.93 17.16
N ASP A 95 14.50 12.94 16.29
CA ASP A 95 13.33 12.04 16.18
C ASP A 95 13.27 11.04 17.36
N ALA A 96 14.41 10.57 17.85
CA ALA A 96 14.48 9.74 19.05
C ALA A 96 14.04 10.51 20.30
N ASP A 97 14.47 11.76 20.44
CA ASP A 97 14.10 12.64 21.56
C ASP A 97 12.58 12.96 21.53
N LYS A 98 12.00 13.23 20.34
CA LYS A 98 10.54 13.40 20.17
C LYS A 98 9.75 12.16 20.55
N ARG A 99 10.25 10.97 20.16
CA ARG A 99 9.61 9.70 20.52
C ARG A 99 9.74 9.38 22.02
N ALA A 100 10.86 9.74 22.63
CA ALA A 100 11.05 9.60 24.08
C ALA A 100 10.10 10.55 24.86
N ALA A 101 9.96 11.80 24.40
CA ALA A 101 9.02 12.76 24.98
C ALA A 101 7.54 12.28 24.86
N ALA A 102 7.13 11.80 23.68
CA ALA A 102 5.80 11.25 23.46
C ALA A 102 5.51 10.00 24.32
N ARG A 103 6.54 9.16 24.57
CA ARG A 103 6.43 8.02 25.50
C ARG A 103 6.31 8.47 26.95
N ALA A 104 6.99 9.53 27.35
CA ALA A 104 6.89 10.10 28.70
C ALA A 104 5.50 10.68 28.96
N GLU A 105 4.92 11.38 27.99
CA GLU A 105 3.54 11.91 28.07
C GLU A 105 2.49 10.77 28.08
N GLY A 106 2.66 9.72 27.25
CA GLY A 106 1.79 8.55 27.27
C GLY A 106 1.85 7.78 28.58
N THR A 107 2.99 7.76 29.27
CA THR A 107 3.15 7.09 30.58
C THR A 107 2.44 7.83 31.70
N VAL A 108 2.23 9.13 31.58
CA VAL A 108 1.46 9.93 32.57
C VAL A 108 -0.04 9.65 32.47
N LEU A 109 -0.56 9.38 31.26
CA LEU A 109 -1.98 9.05 31.04
C LEU A 109 -2.33 7.60 31.43
N VAL A 110 -1.39 6.66 31.32
CA VAL A 110 -1.61 5.23 31.67
C VAL A 110 -1.59 4.98 33.19
N ARG A 111 -1.08 5.88 34.01
CA ARG A 111 -1.06 5.74 35.49
C ARG A 111 -2.41 5.91 36.16
N ALA A 112 -3.44 6.41 35.45
CA ALA A 112 -4.80 6.61 35.96
C ALA A 112 -5.78 5.48 35.65
N GLY A 113 -5.40 4.42 34.91
CA GLY A 113 -6.31 3.38 34.46
C GLY A 113 -5.80 1.95 34.61
N ARG A 114 -5.21 1.60 35.76
CA ARG A 114 -4.74 0.22 36.00
C ARG A 114 -5.75 -0.55 36.84
N ILE A 115 -6.52 -1.44 36.22
CA ILE A 115 -6.96 -2.73 36.81
C ILE A 115 -7.36 -3.68 35.64
N LEU A 116 -6.67 -4.86 35.62
CA LEU A 116 -6.96 -6.13 34.95
C LEU A 116 -6.66 -6.28 33.44
N GLY A 117 -5.71 -7.19 33.16
CA GLY A 117 -5.65 -7.99 31.95
C GLY A 117 -4.23 -8.23 31.38
N SER A 118 -3.66 -9.36 31.75
CA SER A 118 -2.61 -10.21 31.10
C SER A 118 -1.69 -9.59 30.03
N ASP A 119 -0.40 -9.62 30.35
CA ASP A 119 0.76 -9.36 29.51
C ASP A 119 0.94 -10.46 28.43
N GLU A 120 0.82 -10.08 27.16
CA GLU A 120 1.58 -10.67 26.07
C GLU A 120 1.90 -9.59 25.03
N PRO A 121 3.18 -9.44 24.60
CA PRO A 121 3.54 -8.42 23.64
C PRO A 121 3.18 -8.88 22.21
N PRO A 122 2.73 -7.97 21.33
CA PRO A 122 2.46 -8.31 19.94
C PRO A 122 3.77 -8.66 19.21
N SER A 123 3.81 -9.83 18.63
CA SER A 123 4.86 -10.30 17.73
C SER A 123 4.88 -9.47 16.45
N ARG A 124 6.08 -9.12 16.00
CA ARG A 124 6.36 -8.32 14.79
C ARG A 124 6.17 -9.14 13.52
N PRO A 125 5.77 -8.52 12.40
CA PRO A 125 5.77 -9.19 11.11
C PRO A 125 7.21 -9.52 10.70
N GLY A 126 7.41 -10.78 10.28
CA GLY A 126 8.67 -11.32 9.84
C GLY A 126 9.09 -10.80 8.47
N SER A 127 10.40 -10.78 8.28
CA SER A 127 11.11 -10.50 7.04
C SER A 127 10.68 -11.46 5.92
N HIS A 128 10.55 -10.93 4.70
CA HIS A 128 10.27 -11.71 3.51
C HIS A 128 11.49 -12.55 3.11
N ASP A 129 11.47 -13.84 3.42
CA ASP A 129 12.21 -14.84 2.66
C ASP A 129 11.42 -15.19 1.39
N PRO A 130 12.07 -15.41 0.25
CA PRO A 130 11.39 -15.94 -0.93
C PRO A 130 10.87 -17.33 -0.57
N VAL A 131 9.54 -17.46 -0.52
CA VAL A 131 8.88 -18.73 -0.23
C VAL A 131 9.31 -19.74 -1.29
N ASP A 132 10.10 -20.73 -0.89
CA ASP A 132 10.43 -21.87 -1.74
C ASP A 132 9.13 -22.64 -2.03
N ARG A 133 8.66 -22.49 -3.25
CA ARG A 133 7.44 -23.11 -3.78
C ARG A 133 7.37 -24.62 -3.54
N ARG A 134 8.52 -25.31 -3.43
CA ARG A 134 8.59 -26.75 -3.19
C ARG A 134 8.36 -27.13 -1.73
N SER A 135 8.89 -26.35 -0.79
CA SER A 135 8.66 -26.57 0.65
C SER A 135 7.21 -26.34 1.04
N PHE A 136 6.55 -25.36 0.39
CA PHE A 136 5.12 -25.08 0.58
C PHE A 136 4.23 -26.22 0.03
N LEU A 137 4.59 -26.83 -1.10
CA LEU A 137 3.84 -27.94 -1.71
C LEU A 137 4.05 -29.29 -1.00
N GLN A 138 5.16 -29.48 -0.28
CA GLN A 138 5.44 -30.73 0.44
C GLN A 138 4.81 -30.78 1.84
N ALA A 139 4.47 -29.65 2.44
CA ALA A 139 3.72 -29.55 3.70
C ALA A 139 2.19 -29.72 3.53
N SER A 140 1.75 -30.26 2.39
CA SER A 140 0.34 -30.36 1.99
C SER A 140 -0.52 -31.32 2.82
N GLY A 141 -0.56 -31.09 4.12
CA GLY A 141 -1.79 -31.23 4.89
C GLY A 141 -2.43 -29.85 4.91
N LEU A 142 -3.68 -29.74 4.55
CA LEU A 142 -4.53 -28.55 4.35
C LEU A 142 -4.44 -27.37 5.37
N ALA A 143 -3.56 -27.43 6.35
CA ALA A 143 -3.38 -26.42 7.41
C ALA A 143 -2.37 -25.29 7.07
N ALA A 144 -1.72 -25.30 5.89
CA ALA A 144 -0.56 -24.43 5.63
C ALA A 144 -0.79 -23.38 4.52
N ILE A 145 -2.03 -23.11 4.11
CA ILE A 145 -2.31 -22.34 2.88
C ILE A 145 -2.59 -20.86 3.13
N ALA A 146 -2.98 -20.48 4.34
CA ALA A 146 -2.99 -19.06 4.71
C ALA A 146 -1.85 -18.83 5.69
N PRO A 147 -1.00 -17.82 5.49
CA PRO A 147 -0.08 -17.42 6.56
C PRO A 147 -0.89 -17.22 7.83
N ILE A 148 -0.48 -17.85 8.92
CA ILE A 148 -1.18 -17.79 10.22
C ILE A 148 -1.50 -16.34 10.62
N GLU A 149 -0.64 -15.39 10.22
CA GLU A 149 -0.79 -13.96 10.45
C GLU A 149 -2.00 -13.34 9.72
N VAL A 150 -2.38 -13.84 8.54
CA VAL A 150 -3.51 -13.30 7.78
C VAL A 150 -4.83 -13.85 8.30
N THR A 151 -4.87 -15.12 8.71
CA THR A 151 -6.06 -15.68 9.37
C THR A 151 -6.28 -15.07 10.76
N GLN A 152 -5.23 -14.62 11.44
CA GLN A 152 -5.34 -13.89 12.72
C GLN A 152 -5.78 -12.44 12.54
N ALA A 153 -5.47 -11.81 11.41
CA ALA A 153 -5.95 -10.45 11.10
C ALA A 153 -7.48 -10.40 10.90
N PHE A 154 -8.08 -11.52 10.50
CA PHE A 154 -9.53 -11.71 10.43
C PHE A 154 -9.95 -12.55 11.62
N ALA A 155 -10.33 -11.92 12.75
CA ALA A 155 -10.86 -12.61 13.92
C ALA A 155 -11.96 -13.60 13.50
N PRO A 156 -12.05 -14.79 14.13
CA PRO A 156 -13.02 -15.81 13.71
C PRO A 156 -14.43 -15.21 13.67
N SER A 157 -15.08 -15.36 12.52
CA SER A 157 -16.46 -14.89 12.34
C SER A 157 -17.37 -15.70 13.25
N SER A 158 -18.37 -15.03 13.83
CA SER A 158 -19.45 -15.71 14.57
C SER A 158 -20.37 -16.50 13.65
N LEU A 159 -20.14 -16.44 12.33
CA LEU A 159 -20.90 -17.18 11.33
C LEU A 159 -20.42 -18.64 11.27
N ALA A 160 -21.35 -19.58 11.34
CA ALA A 160 -21.03 -20.98 11.20
C ALA A 160 -20.45 -21.26 9.81
N LEU A 161 -19.30 -21.92 9.78
CA LEU A 161 -18.68 -22.37 8.53
C LEU A 161 -19.27 -23.72 8.13
N PRO A 162 -19.47 -23.96 6.81
CA PRO A 162 -19.91 -25.26 6.31
C PRO A 162 -18.78 -26.29 6.48
N GLU A 163 -19.14 -27.55 6.71
CA GLU A 163 -18.16 -28.64 6.77
C GLU A 163 -17.52 -28.90 5.40
N SER A 164 -18.26 -28.69 4.32
CA SER A 164 -17.78 -28.88 2.95
C SER A 164 -18.23 -27.75 2.02
N ILE A 165 -17.34 -27.38 1.12
CA ILE A 165 -17.58 -26.32 0.13
C ILE A 165 -18.38 -26.87 -1.04
N GLY A 166 -19.43 -26.13 -1.42
CA GLY A 166 -20.19 -26.31 -2.65
C GLY A 166 -20.13 -25.07 -3.55
N ALA A 167 -20.51 -25.19 -4.82
CA ALA A 167 -20.51 -24.09 -5.79
C ALA A 167 -21.30 -22.87 -5.28
N SER A 168 -22.43 -23.09 -4.57
CA SER A 168 -23.24 -22.02 -4.02
C SER A 168 -22.48 -21.10 -3.03
N HIS A 169 -21.48 -21.59 -2.33
CA HIS A 169 -20.66 -20.77 -1.44
C HIS A 169 -19.74 -19.83 -2.25
N ILE A 170 -19.22 -20.33 -3.37
CA ILE A 170 -18.38 -19.55 -4.30
C ILE A 170 -19.22 -18.44 -4.95
N ASP A 171 -20.43 -18.79 -5.43
CA ASP A 171 -21.37 -17.81 -6.02
C ASP A 171 -21.71 -16.70 -5.03
N GLN A 172 -21.97 -17.04 -3.76
CA GLN A 172 -22.22 -16.05 -2.69
C GLN A 172 -21.04 -15.08 -2.50
N ILE A 173 -19.79 -15.57 -2.49
CA ILE A 173 -18.61 -14.71 -2.38
C ILE A 173 -18.53 -13.75 -3.57
N GLN A 174 -18.77 -14.24 -4.78
CA GLN A 174 -18.70 -13.45 -6.02
C GLN A 174 -19.79 -12.36 -6.06
N GLU A 175 -21.02 -12.70 -5.68
CA GLU A 175 -22.14 -11.76 -5.59
C GLU A 175 -21.87 -10.66 -4.56
N VAL A 176 -21.40 -11.03 -3.36
CA VAL A 176 -21.06 -10.09 -2.30
C VAL A 176 -19.90 -9.18 -2.76
N ALA A 177 -18.87 -9.71 -3.39
CA ALA A 177 -17.76 -8.90 -3.92
C ALA A 177 -18.26 -7.88 -4.96
N THR A 178 -19.20 -8.29 -5.83
CA THR A 178 -19.81 -7.43 -6.84
C THR A 178 -20.66 -6.33 -6.20
N ALA A 179 -21.49 -6.66 -5.21
CA ALA A 179 -22.32 -5.71 -4.49
C ALA A 179 -21.48 -4.67 -3.74
N ILE A 180 -20.46 -5.10 -2.99
CA ILE A 180 -19.55 -4.20 -2.26
C ILE A 180 -18.80 -3.29 -3.23
N SER A 181 -18.31 -3.81 -4.36
CA SER A 181 -17.64 -3.00 -5.39
C SER A 181 -18.56 -1.90 -5.95
N GLY A 182 -19.83 -2.22 -6.20
CA GLY A 182 -20.83 -1.25 -6.64
C GLY A 182 -21.10 -0.17 -5.59
N TRP A 183 -21.22 -0.53 -4.33
CA TRP A 183 -21.42 0.41 -3.22
C TRP A 183 -20.19 1.31 -3.03
N ASP A 184 -18.99 0.74 -3.06
CA ASP A 184 -17.73 1.49 -2.95
C ASP A 184 -17.60 2.56 -4.05
N ASN A 185 -17.92 2.21 -5.29
CA ASN A 185 -17.89 3.17 -6.40
C ASN A 185 -18.91 4.30 -6.25
N LYS A 186 -20.05 4.05 -5.61
CA LYS A 186 -21.15 5.00 -5.47
C LYS A 186 -21.06 5.85 -4.21
N PHE A 187 -20.64 5.27 -3.09
CA PHE A 187 -20.68 5.89 -1.76
C PHE A 187 -19.29 6.12 -1.14
N GLY A 188 -18.24 5.48 -1.69
CA GLY A 188 -16.93 5.37 -1.09
C GLY A 188 -16.80 4.14 -0.18
N GLY A 189 -15.55 3.77 0.15
CA GLY A 189 -15.22 2.54 0.87
C GLY A 189 -15.39 2.61 2.39
N GLY A 190 -15.84 3.74 2.96
CA GLY A 190 -15.98 3.93 4.40
C GLY A 190 -17.34 3.50 4.97
N GLY A 191 -17.49 3.65 6.29
CA GLY A 191 -18.76 3.41 6.98
C GLY A 191 -19.28 1.99 6.83
N MET A 192 -20.59 1.85 6.56
CA MET A 192 -21.27 0.56 6.45
C MET A 192 -20.66 -0.36 5.37
N VAL A 193 -20.16 0.21 4.27
CA VAL A 193 -19.54 -0.58 3.19
C VAL A 193 -18.33 -1.35 3.74
N ARG A 194 -17.50 -0.71 4.54
CA ARG A 194 -16.33 -1.33 5.17
C ARG A 194 -16.71 -2.43 6.16
N ASP A 195 -17.72 -2.21 7.00
CA ASP A 195 -18.16 -3.19 7.99
C ASP A 195 -18.69 -4.47 7.32
N VAL A 196 -19.50 -4.32 6.27
CA VAL A 196 -19.99 -5.46 5.49
C VAL A 196 -18.83 -6.17 4.79
N ALA A 197 -17.91 -5.43 4.19
CA ALA A 197 -16.74 -5.95 3.52
C ALA A 197 -15.85 -6.78 4.47
N GLY A 198 -15.58 -6.29 5.68
CA GLY A 198 -14.79 -6.97 6.69
C GLY A 198 -15.42 -8.30 7.13
N ARG A 199 -16.74 -8.32 7.39
CA ARG A 199 -17.46 -9.56 7.77
C ARG A 199 -17.48 -10.58 6.63
N ALA A 200 -17.70 -10.12 5.40
CA ALA A 200 -17.66 -11.00 4.23
C ALA A 200 -16.26 -11.63 4.06
N MET A 201 -15.22 -10.84 4.26
CA MET A 201 -13.85 -11.33 4.16
C MET A 201 -13.50 -12.36 5.24
N GLN A 202 -13.90 -12.12 6.49
CA GLN A 202 -13.70 -13.06 7.60
C GLN A 202 -14.34 -14.42 7.32
N TRP A 203 -15.60 -14.42 6.87
CA TRP A 203 -16.30 -15.64 6.53
C TRP A 203 -15.64 -16.35 5.34
N SER A 204 -15.31 -15.63 4.26
CA SER A 204 -14.70 -16.20 3.06
C SER A 204 -13.30 -16.75 3.29
N ALA A 205 -12.48 -16.07 4.12
CA ALA A 205 -11.18 -16.59 4.54
C ALA A 205 -11.32 -17.88 5.38
N GLY A 206 -12.36 -17.96 6.22
CA GLY A 206 -12.68 -19.18 6.96
C GLY A 206 -13.02 -20.36 6.06
N LEU A 207 -13.67 -20.14 4.91
CA LEU A 207 -13.98 -21.21 3.96
C LEU A 207 -12.74 -21.90 3.39
N LEU A 208 -11.60 -21.23 3.31
CA LEU A 208 -10.35 -21.84 2.86
C LEU A 208 -9.85 -22.96 3.81
N GLN A 209 -10.37 -23.03 5.04
CA GLN A 209 -10.06 -24.06 6.02
C GLN A 209 -11.04 -25.24 5.96
N ALA A 210 -12.18 -25.11 5.26
CA ALA A 210 -13.18 -26.15 5.14
C ALA A 210 -12.80 -27.20 4.07
N GLN A 211 -13.44 -28.36 4.11
CA GLN A 211 -13.20 -29.38 3.08
C GLN A 211 -13.69 -28.87 1.72
N CYS A 212 -12.76 -28.75 0.77
CA CYS A 212 -13.05 -28.27 -0.58
C CYS A 212 -12.76 -29.38 -1.61
N PRO A 213 -13.76 -29.76 -2.43
CA PRO A 213 -13.52 -30.64 -3.57
C PRO A 213 -12.46 -30.07 -4.50
N GLN A 214 -11.57 -30.94 -5.01
CA GLN A 214 -10.43 -30.50 -5.84
C GLN A 214 -10.86 -29.66 -7.06
N TYR A 215 -11.98 -29.97 -7.67
CA TYR A 215 -12.47 -29.27 -8.86
C TYR A 215 -13.04 -27.87 -8.55
N LEU A 216 -13.38 -27.54 -7.29
CA LEU A 216 -13.84 -26.22 -6.85
C LEU A 216 -12.73 -25.37 -6.24
N ARG A 217 -11.56 -25.95 -6.01
CA ARG A 217 -10.49 -25.28 -5.26
C ARG A 217 -10.02 -24.00 -5.95
N ALA A 218 -9.75 -24.05 -7.25
CA ALA A 218 -9.32 -22.87 -7.99
C ALA A 218 -10.37 -21.76 -7.97
N ASP A 219 -11.63 -22.11 -8.17
CA ASP A 219 -12.75 -21.16 -8.16
C ASP A 219 -12.95 -20.52 -6.79
N LEU A 220 -12.80 -21.30 -5.70
CA LEU A 220 -12.86 -20.78 -4.34
C LEU A 220 -11.77 -19.74 -4.08
N PHE A 221 -10.52 -20.07 -4.43
CA PHE A 221 -9.39 -19.13 -4.27
C PHE A 221 -9.57 -17.89 -5.13
N ALA A 222 -10.06 -18.03 -6.37
CA ALA A 222 -10.36 -16.90 -7.24
C ALA A 222 -11.45 -15.99 -6.66
N ALA A 223 -12.53 -16.55 -6.13
CA ALA A 223 -13.61 -15.80 -5.50
C ALA A 223 -13.12 -15.05 -4.24
N VAL A 224 -12.34 -15.71 -3.38
CA VAL A 224 -11.74 -15.08 -2.19
C VAL A 224 -10.75 -13.98 -2.58
N SER A 225 -9.92 -14.20 -3.59
CA SER A 225 -9.02 -13.16 -4.14
C SER A 225 -9.81 -11.95 -4.61
N ARG A 226 -10.86 -12.16 -5.40
CA ARG A 226 -11.73 -11.08 -5.91
C ARG A 226 -12.36 -10.27 -4.77
N LEU A 227 -12.86 -10.94 -3.74
CA LEU A 227 -13.39 -10.27 -2.55
C LEU A 227 -12.28 -9.51 -1.80
N GLY A 228 -11.10 -10.12 -1.63
CA GLY A 228 -9.95 -9.48 -0.99
C GLY A 228 -9.52 -8.18 -1.69
N ILE A 229 -9.57 -8.14 -3.02
CA ILE A 229 -9.32 -6.89 -3.78
C ILE A 229 -10.32 -5.80 -3.39
N VAL A 230 -11.59 -6.12 -3.29
CA VAL A 230 -12.65 -5.15 -2.97
C VAL A 230 -12.53 -4.68 -1.52
N VAL A 231 -12.30 -5.58 -0.59
CA VAL A 231 -12.10 -5.27 0.84
C VAL A 231 -10.85 -4.42 1.05
N GLY A 232 -9.74 -4.78 0.40
CA GLY A 232 -8.51 -4.00 0.42
C GLY A 232 -8.69 -2.59 -0.15
N ALA A 233 -9.49 -2.44 -1.22
CA ALA A 233 -9.81 -1.14 -1.80
C ALA A 233 -10.62 -0.26 -0.83
N SER A 234 -11.61 -0.85 -0.13
CA SER A 234 -12.40 -0.18 0.92
C SER A 234 -11.52 0.24 2.11
N ALA A 235 -10.62 -0.61 2.56
CA ALA A 235 -9.66 -0.30 3.62
C ALA A 235 -8.70 0.83 3.18
N PHE A 236 -8.21 0.80 1.96
CA PHE A 236 -7.38 1.85 1.38
C PHE A 236 -8.11 3.21 1.34
N ASP A 237 -9.36 3.23 0.91
CA ASP A 237 -10.16 4.46 0.86
C ASP A 237 -10.45 5.03 2.26
N SER A 238 -10.50 4.16 3.27
CA SER A 238 -10.71 4.52 4.69
C SER A 238 -9.41 4.85 5.44
N TYR A 239 -8.24 4.81 4.77
CA TYR A 239 -6.90 5.05 5.36
C TYR A 239 -6.44 3.97 6.35
N ALA A 240 -7.02 2.79 6.32
CA ALA A 240 -6.52 1.61 7.01
C ALA A 240 -5.42 0.94 6.16
N HIS A 241 -4.28 1.64 5.97
CA HIS A 241 -3.27 1.26 4.97
C HIS A 241 -2.61 -0.08 5.26
N ASP A 242 -2.34 -0.42 6.52
CA ASP A 242 -1.74 -1.71 6.90
C ASP A 242 -2.71 -2.87 6.62
N GLU A 243 -3.99 -2.68 6.96
CA GLU A 243 -5.05 -3.63 6.65
C GLU A 243 -5.22 -3.81 5.14
N ALA A 244 -5.22 -2.70 4.37
CA ALA A 244 -5.31 -2.75 2.93
C ALA A 244 -4.14 -3.52 2.31
N THR A 245 -2.90 -3.24 2.76
CA THR A 245 -1.70 -3.93 2.28
C THR A 245 -1.75 -5.43 2.59
N THR A 246 -2.14 -5.80 3.81
CA THR A 246 -2.28 -7.20 4.23
C THR A 246 -3.34 -7.91 3.41
N THR A 247 -4.50 -7.28 3.22
CA THR A 247 -5.61 -7.84 2.45
C THR A 247 -5.26 -8.00 0.97
N PHE A 248 -4.59 -7.02 0.37
CA PHE A 248 -4.14 -7.14 -1.02
C PHE A 248 -3.08 -8.23 -1.21
N LYS A 249 -2.11 -8.37 -0.28
CA LYS A 249 -1.13 -9.45 -0.35
C LYS A 249 -1.82 -10.82 -0.27
N PHE A 250 -2.75 -10.98 0.67
CA PHE A 250 -3.56 -12.20 0.77
C PHE A 250 -4.37 -12.47 -0.52
N ALA A 251 -4.97 -11.44 -1.12
CA ALA A 251 -5.68 -11.58 -2.38
C ALA A 251 -4.74 -12.01 -3.53
N ALA A 252 -3.49 -11.50 -3.55
CA ALA A 252 -2.49 -11.92 -4.52
C ALA A 252 -2.11 -13.40 -4.35
N ASP A 253 -1.89 -13.84 -3.11
CA ASP A 253 -1.60 -15.25 -2.80
C ASP A 253 -2.75 -16.16 -3.22
N CYS A 254 -4.00 -15.76 -2.96
CA CYS A 254 -5.18 -16.49 -3.43
C CYS A 254 -5.26 -16.52 -4.97
N ALA A 255 -4.94 -15.43 -5.67
CA ALA A 255 -4.92 -15.41 -7.13
C ALA A 255 -3.85 -16.36 -7.70
N GLU A 256 -2.68 -16.43 -7.07
CA GLU A 256 -1.60 -17.34 -7.45
C GLU A 256 -2.00 -18.81 -7.22
N GLU A 257 -2.66 -19.14 -6.10
CA GLU A 257 -3.19 -20.48 -5.82
C GLU A 257 -4.30 -20.89 -6.81
N ALA A 258 -5.13 -19.93 -7.22
CA ALA A 258 -6.14 -20.16 -8.27
C ALA A 258 -5.53 -20.32 -9.66
N GLY A 259 -4.28 -19.87 -9.88
CA GLY A 259 -3.67 -19.74 -11.20
C GLY A 259 -4.30 -18.62 -12.05
N ASP A 260 -4.99 -17.67 -11.41
CA ASP A 260 -5.70 -16.57 -12.07
C ASP A 260 -4.78 -15.35 -12.27
N TRP A 261 -4.26 -15.22 -13.48
CA TRP A 261 -3.37 -14.12 -13.87
C TRP A 261 -4.08 -12.76 -13.90
N HIS A 262 -5.38 -12.72 -14.16
CA HIS A 262 -6.17 -11.50 -14.23
C HIS A 262 -6.37 -10.89 -12.82
N LEU A 263 -6.79 -11.71 -11.85
CA LEU A 263 -6.91 -11.28 -10.46
C LEU A 263 -5.56 -10.90 -9.85
N ARG A 264 -4.50 -11.65 -10.18
CA ARG A 264 -3.14 -11.33 -9.78
C ARG A 264 -2.72 -9.94 -10.28
N ALA A 265 -2.89 -9.68 -11.57
CA ALA A 265 -2.57 -8.38 -12.18
C ALA A 265 -3.36 -7.24 -11.52
N LYS A 266 -4.65 -7.42 -11.31
CA LYS A 266 -5.51 -6.44 -10.66
C LYS A 266 -5.06 -6.15 -9.22
N THR A 267 -4.72 -7.18 -8.47
CA THR A 267 -4.26 -7.03 -7.08
C THR A 267 -2.96 -6.23 -7.02
N TYR A 268 -1.99 -6.53 -7.88
CA TYR A 268 -0.75 -5.76 -7.95
C TYR A 268 -0.95 -4.31 -8.42
N SER A 269 -1.93 -4.04 -9.27
CA SER A 269 -2.33 -2.67 -9.62
C SER A 269 -2.82 -1.88 -8.39
N PHE A 270 -3.60 -2.50 -7.51
CA PHE A 270 -4.04 -1.87 -6.26
C PHE A 270 -2.89 -1.66 -5.27
N LEU A 271 -2.01 -2.65 -5.08
CA LEU A 271 -0.80 -2.50 -4.25
C LEU A 271 0.07 -1.35 -4.76
N ALA A 272 0.26 -1.26 -6.09
CA ALA A 272 1.03 -0.17 -6.69
C ALA A 272 0.39 1.20 -6.43
N ARG A 273 -0.93 1.32 -6.62
CA ARG A 273 -1.67 2.57 -6.37
C ARG A 273 -1.60 2.99 -4.91
N GLN A 274 -1.75 2.04 -3.99
CA GLN A 274 -1.65 2.31 -2.56
C GLN A 274 -0.23 2.75 -2.18
N ALA A 275 0.81 2.05 -2.61
CA ALA A 275 2.19 2.39 -2.31
C ALA A 275 2.54 3.80 -2.82
N VAL A 276 2.15 4.15 -4.05
CA VAL A 276 2.31 5.52 -4.59
C VAL A 276 1.59 6.56 -3.72
N TRP A 277 0.38 6.24 -3.25
CA TRP A 277 -0.42 7.15 -2.43
C TRP A 277 0.20 7.43 -1.07
N ILE A 278 0.73 6.40 -0.40
CA ILE A 278 1.37 6.52 0.93
C ILE A 278 2.82 7.02 0.87
N GLY A 279 3.28 7.48 -0.29
CA GLY A 279 4.61 8.06 -0.45
C GLY A 279 5.74 7.04 -0.65
N GLN A 280 5.42 5.84 -1.10
CA GLN A 280 6.36 4.75 -1.43
C GLN A 280 6.32 4.45 -2.94
N PRO A 281 6.69 5.42 -3.82
CA PRO A 281 6.53 5.24 -5.27
C PRO A 281 7.45 4.17 -5.85
N ASP A 282 8.60 3.88 -5.25
CA ASP A 282 9.51 2.81 -5.66
C ASP A 282 8.89 1.42 -5.43
N ASP A 283 8.27 1.21 -4.26
CA ASP A 283 7.46 0.01 -4.01
C ASP A 283 6.29 -0.09 -4.98
N GLY A 284 5.64 1.05 -5.27
CA GLY A 284 4.58 1.14 -6.26
C GLY A 284 5.03 0.69 -7.65
N LEU A 285 6.22 1.09 -8.08
CA LEU A 285 6.84 0.64 -9.32
C LEU A 285 7.07 -0.87 -9.30
N THR A 286 7.67 -1.38 -8.22
CA THR A 286 7.92 -2.82 -8.03
C THR A 286 6.64 -3.63 -8.13
N TYR A 287 5.54 -3.19 -7.50
CA TYR A 287 4.26 -3.89 -7.60
C TYR A 287 3.67 -3.85 -9.01
N ALA A 288 3.73 -2.71 -9.70
CA ALA A 288 3.24 -2.61 -11.06
C ALA A 288 3.99 -3.56 -12.00
N GLU A 289 5.32 -3.66 -11.86
CA GLU A 289 6.15 -4.58 -12.63
C GLU A 289 5.88 -6.05 -12.28
N LYS A 290 5.65 -6.38 -11.01
CA LYS A 290 5.17 -7.72 -10.62
C LYS A 290 3.84 -8.07 -11.29
N GLY A 291 2.93 -7.11 -11.43
CA GLY A 291 1.69 -7.31 -12.16
C GLY A 291 1.93 -7.65 -13.64
N LEU A 292 2.91 -7.02 -14.27
CA LEU A 292 3.27 -7.23 -15.69
C LEU A 292 4.07 -8.52 -15.97
N VAL A 293 4.51 -9.24 -14.94
CA VAL A 293 5.11 -10.57 -15.14
C VAL A 293 4.09 -11.46 -15.82
N ARG A 294 4.48 -12.10 -16.94
CA ARG A 294 3.62 -12.89 -17.82
C ARG A 294 2.48 -12.06 -18.44
N ARG A 295 2.82 -10.85 -18.91
CA ARG A 295 1.90 -9.97 -19.64
C ARG A 295 1.21 -10.66 -20.84
N ASP A 296 1.81 -11.72 -21.37
CA ASP A 296 1.23 -12.57 -22.40
C ASP A 296 -0.07 -13.28 -21.99
N ARG A 297 -0.38 -13.31 -20.68
CA ARG A 297 -1.62 -13.85 -20.10
C ARG A 297 -2.67 -12.80 -19.81
N LEU A 298 -2.35 -11.52 -20.01
CA LEU A 298 -3.18 -10.40 -19.67
C LEU A 298 -3.87 -9.83 -20.90
N THR A 299 -5.08 -9.30 -20.71
CA THR A 299 -5.75 -8.54 -21.76
C THR A 299 -5.03 -7.22 -22.01
N ALA A 300 -5.27 -6.60 -23.17
CA ALA A 300 -4.71 -5.29 -23.47
C ALA A 300 -5.15 -4.21 -22.46
N THR A 301 -6.39 -4.29 -21.98
CA THR A 301 -6.92 -3.40 -20.93
C THR A 301 -6.16 -3.54 -19.61
N GLU A 302 -5.85 -4.76 -19.20
CA GLU A 302 -5.08 -5.02 -17.97
C GLU A 302 -3.62 -4.56 -18.10
N GLN A 303 -3.03 -4.74 -19.27
CA GLN A 303 -1.71 -4.19 -19.57
C GLN A 303 -1.72 -2.65 -19.47
N ALA A 304 -2.71 -1.98 -20.05
CA ALA A 304 -2.88 -0.54 -19.94
C ALA A 304 -3.00 -0.09 -18.47
N MET A 305 -3.82 -0.77 -17.67
CA MET A 305 -3.99 -0.49 -16.24
C MET A 305 -2.67 -0.57 -15.47
N LEU A 306 -1.84 -1.58 -15.72
CA LEU A 306 -0.56 -1.76 -15.05
C LEU A 306 0.50 -0.77 -15.53
N GLN A 307 0.56 -0.46 -16.83
CA GLN A 307 1.42 0.58 -17.35
C GLN A 307 1.07 1.96 -16.78
N THR A 308 -0.23 2.24 -16.58
CA THR A 308 -0.67 3.45 -15.88
C THR A 308 -0.19 3.47 -14.42
N ALA A 309 -0.19 2.34 -13.72
CA ALA A 309 0.35 2.24 -12.37
C ALA A 309 1.87 2.53 -12.34
N ARG A 310 2.64 2.05 -13.33
CA ARG A 310 4.05 2.40 -13.52
C ARG A 310 4.22 3.89 -13.78
N ALA A 311 3.42 4.45 -14.69
CA ALA A 311 3.47 5.88 -14.99
C ALA A 311 3.25 6.74 -13.74
N ARG A 312 2.29 6.37 -12.88
CA ARG A 312 2.03 7.09 -11.62
C ARG A 312 3.20 6.99 -10.64
N ALA A 313 3.85 5.83 -10.55
CA ALA A 313 5.04 5.67 -9.73
C ALA A 313 6.19 6.55 -10.23
N PHE A 314 6.51 6.52 -11.54
CA PHE A 314 7.51 7.38 -12.13
C PHE A 314 7.18 8.87 -12.02
N GLY A 315 5.90 9.24 -12.16
CA GLY A 315 5.43 10.62 -11.97
C GLY A 315 5.74 11.14 -10.56
N LYS A 316 5.49 10.34 -9.54
CA LYS A 316 5.83 10.66 -8.14
C LYS A 316 7.32 10.72 -7.87
N LEU A 317 8.13 9.90 -8.56
CA LEU A 317 9.59 9.95 -8.52
C LEU A 317 10.16 11.16 -9.28
N GLY A 318 9.34 11.91 -10.02
CA GLY A 318 9.79 13.01 -10.88
C GLY A 318 10.58 12.53 -12.11
N ASN A 319 10.53 11.25 -12.42
CA ASN A 319 11.21 10.65 -13.59
C ASN A 319 10.39 10.90 -14.85
N VAL A 320 10.63 12.06 -15.49
CA VAL A 320 9.88 12.52 -16.67
C VAL A 320 9.95 11.52 -17.82
N ARG A 321 11.14 11.04 -18.15
CA ARG A 321 11.37 10.16 -19.29
C ARG A 321 10.56 8.87 -19.17
N ASP A 322 10.72 8.17 -18.07
CA ASP A 322 10.12 6.84 -17.91
C ASP A 322 8.61 6.94 -17.61
N CYS A 323 8.18 8.04 -16.96
CA CYS A 323 6.76 8.33 -16.83
C CYS A 323 6.09 8.52 -18.20
N MET A 324 6.70 9.34 -19.08
CA MET A 324 6.16 9.57 -20.42
C MET A 324 6.16 8.32 -21.28
N ALA A 325 7.20 7.49 -21.17
CA ALA A 325 7.25 6.19 -21.83
C ALA A 325 6.13 5.26 -21.34
N ALA A 326 5.94 5.14 -20.02
CA ALA A 326 4.89 4.32 -19.44
C ALA A 326 3.47 4.81 -19.78
N VAL A 327 3.26 6.14 -19.90
CA VAL A 327 2.00 6.70 -20.42
C VAL A 327 1.77 6.29 -21.87
N GLY A 328 2.82 6.36 -22.72
CA GLY A 328 2.74 5.91 -24.11
C GLY A 328 2.41 4.41 -24.22
N GLU A 329 3.10 3.57 -23.45
CA GLU A 329 2.82 2.12 -23.40
C GLU A 329 1.39 1.82 -22.90
N ALA A 330 0.87 2.63 -21.97
CA ALA A 330 -0.51 2.52 -21.50
C ALA A 330 -1.51 2.89 -22.60
N ASP A 331 -1.24 3.97 -23.35
CA ASP A 331 -2.09 4.41 -24.47
C ASP A 331 -2.10 3.35 -25.60
N ASP A 332 -0.94 2.82 -25.97
CA ASP A 332 -0.79 1.80 -27.01
C ASP A 332 -1.52 0.51 -26.65
N ALA A 333 -1.41 0.08 -25.40
CA ALA A 333 -2.15 -1.07 -24.89
C ALA A 333 -3.65 -0.82 -24.87
N PHE A 334 -4.09 0.36 -24.38
CA PHE A 334 -5.50 0.70 -24.32
C PHE A 334 -6.15 0.81 -25.71
N ALA A 335 -5.43 1.30 -26.71
CA ALA A 335 -5.89 1.35 -28.10
C ALA A 335 -6.19 -0.05 -28.69
N GLN A 336 -5.63 -1.11 -28.09
CA GLN A 336 -5.87 -2.50 -28.47
C GLN A 336 -6.91 -3.19 -27.57
N SER A 337 -7.50 -2.46 -26.63
CA SER A 337 -8.44 -3.02 -25.67
C SER A 337 -9.69 -3.57 -26.37
N ARG A 338 -10.18 -4.70 -25.87
CA ARG A 338 -11.38 -5.36 -26.34
C ARG A 338 -12.24 -5.73 -25.13
N PRO A 339 -13.17 -4.87 -24.71
CA PRO A 339 -13.96 -5.06 -23.50
C PRO A 339 -14.69 -6.41 -23.41
N ALA A 340 -15.00 -7.02 -24.55
CA ALA A 340 -15.62 -8.34 -24.59
C ALA A 340 -14.68 -9.50 -24.18
N GLU A 341 -13.37 -9.27 -24.23
CA GLU A 341 -12.34 -10.24 -23.81
C GLU A 341 -11.90 -10.01 -22.36
N ASP A 342 -12.30 -8.89 -21.76
CA ASP A 342 -11.91 -8.52 -20.41
C ASP A 342 -12.73 -9.29 -19.35
N PRO A 343 -12.12 -9.63 -18.20
CA PRO A 343 -12.88 -10.11 -17.06
C PRO A 343 -13.97 -9.09 -16.64
N PRO A 344 -15.13 -9.52 -16.16
CA PRO A 344 -16.26 -8.62 -15.85
C PRO A 344 -15.92 -7.48 -14.88
N TRP A 345 -14.98 -7.70 -13.96
CA TRP A 345 -14.54 -6.69 -13.00
C TRP A 345 -13.61 -5.62 -13.62
N MET A 346 -13.22 -5.77 -14.89
CA MET A 346 -12.44 -4.76 -15.62
C MET A 346 -13.34 -3.73 -16.33
N ALA A 347 -14.64 -3.90 -16.35
CA ALA A 347 -15.59 -2.97 -16.96
C ALA A 347 -15.49 -1.51 -16.44
N TYR A 348 -14.85 -1.28 -15.30
CA TYR A 348 -14.56 0.06 -14.78
C TYR A 348 -13.43 0.77 -15.53
N TYR A 349 -12.54 0.04 -16.22
CA TYR A 349 -11.37 0.60 -16.88
C TYR A 349 -11.70 0.95 -18.33
N ASP A 350 -12.57 1.91 -18.47
CA ASP A 350 -12.99 2.52 -19.73
C ASP A 350 -12.08 3.71 -20.13
N GLU A 351 -12.42 4.39 -21.20
CA GLU A 351 -11.69 5.56 -21.68
C GLU A 351 -11.61 6.67 -20.62
N ALA A 352 -12.67 6.87 -19.84
CA ALA A 352 -12.68 7.87 -18.78
C ALA A 352 -11.70 7.52 -17.66
N GLN A 353 -11.68 6.26 -17.22
CA GLN A 353 -10.75 5.79 -16.19
C GLN A 353 -9.31 5.82 -16.69
N HIS A 354 -9.04 5.37 -17.92
CA HIS A 354 -7.71 5.42 -18.53
C HIS A 354 -7.16 6.84 -18.60
N ASN A 355 -7.97 7.79 -19.09
CA ASN A 355 -7.57 9.19 -19.12
C ASN A 355 -7.37 9.78 -17.73
N GLY A 356 -8.25 9.47 -16.77
CA GLY A 356 -8.12 9.93 -15.40
C GLY A 356 -6.82 9.43 -14.74
N ASP A 357 -6.55 8.13 -14.84
CA ASP A 357 -5.37 7.52 -14.22
C ASP A 357 -4.05 7.99 -14.85
N THR A 358 -3.97 8.12 -16.17
CA THR A 358 -2.79 8.67 -16.85
C THR A 358 -2.62 10.17 -16.59
N ALA A 359 -3.72 10.92 -16.45
CA ALA A 359 -3.69 12.33 -16.06
C ALA A 359 -3.07 12.54 -14.68
N HIS A 360 -3.28 11.63 -13.73
CA HIS A 360 -2.63 11.71 -12.41
C HIS A 360 -1.10 11.63 -12.50
N ALA A 361 -0.54 10.78 -13.36
CA ALA A 361 0.90 10.70 -13.59
C ALA A 361 1.45 12.01 -14.17
N LEU A 362 0.76 12.56 -15.17
CA LEU A 362 1.14 13.83 -15.80
C LEU A 362 0.94 15.03 -14.86
N PHE A 363 -0.05 14.99 -13.96
CA PHE A 363 -0.25 15.98 -12.90
C PHE A 363 0.98 16.05 -11.99
N ASP A 364 1.47 14.89 -11.53
CA ASP A 364 2.65 14.84 -10.68
C ASP A 364 3.88 15.41 -11.40
N LEU A 365 4.07 15.13 -12.69
CA LEU A 365 5.14 15.74 -13.48
C LEU A 365 4.98 17.26 -13.64
N ALA A 366 3.76 17.75 -13.82
CA ALA A 366 3.51 19.20 -13.93
C ALA A 366 3.80 19.93 -12.61
N ILE A 367 3.46 19.31 -11.47
CA ILE A 367 3.66 19.91 -10.15
C ILE A 367 5.10 19.75 -9.65
N LEU A 368 5.70 18.56 -9.79
CA LEU A 368 7.00 18.23 -9.20
C LEU A 368 8.16 18.52 -10.14
N ALA A 369 8.00 18.29 -11.44
CA ALA A 369 9.07 18.42 -12.44
C ALA A 369 8.85 19.59 -13.41
N GLY A 370 7.84 20.44 -13.19
CA GLY A 370 7.61 21.64 -13.98
C GLY A 370 7.21 21.39 -15.45
N GLN A 371 6.69 20.18 -15.76
CA GLN A 371 6.27 19.83 -17.12
C GLN A 371 4.97 20.58 -17.51
N ASP A 372 4.71 20.67 -18.81
CA ASP A 372 3.49 21.31 -19.35
C ASP A 372 2.22 20.68 -18.76
N PRO A 373 1.33 21.47 -18.12
CA PRO A 373 0.09 20.98 -17.55
C PRO A 373 -1.00 20.64 -18.58
N GLY A 374 -0.86 21.10 -19.82
CA GLY A 374 -1.92 21.01 -20.83
C GLY A 374 -2.37 19.58 -21.12
N ARG A 375 -1.43 18.65 -21.21
CA ARG A 375 -1.74 17.21 -21.43
C ARG A 375 -2.50 16.60 -20.27
N ALA A 376 -2.10 16.91 -19.03
CA ALA A 376 -2.81 16.44 -17.83
C ALA A 376 -4.23 17.02 -17.75
N ALA A 377 -4.37 18.32 -18.00
CA ALA A 377 -5.68 19.01 -18.00
C ALA A 377 -6.64 18.42 -19.03
N SER A 378 -6.19 18.20 -20.27
CA SER A 378 -7.00 17.60 -21.33
C SER A 378 -7.51 16.21 -20.94
N ARG A 379 -6.65 15.36 -20.40
CA ARG A 379 -7.03 14.00 -19.97
C ARG A 379 -7.98 14.00 -18.77
N PHE A 380 -7.76 14.86 -17.77
CA PHE A 380 -8.73 15.03 -16.68
C PHE A 380 -10.08 15.50 -17.18
N TYR A 381 -10.10 16.43 -18.14
CA TYR A 381 -11.34 16.88 -18.73
C TYR A 381 -12.11 15.77 -19.44
N THR A 382 -11.40 14.92 -20.21
CA THR A 382 -11.98 13.71 -20.82
C THR A 382 -12.55 12.78 -19.77
N ALA A 383 -11.79 12.52 -18.69
CA ALA A 383 -12.23 11.67 -17.58
C ALA A 383 -13.51 12.22 -16.90
N VAL A 384 -13.53 13.51 -16.58
CA VAL A 384 -14.68 14.16 -15.92
C VAL A 384 -15.95 14.06 -16.79
N LYS A 385 -15.79 14.24 -18.11
CA LYS A 385 -16.92 14.12 -19.05
C LYS A 385 -17.39 12.69 -19.28
N GLY A 386 -16.46 11.74 -19.32
CA GLY A 386 -16.73 10.35 -19.68
C GLY A 386 -17.30 9.51 -18.54
N HIS A 387 -16.93 9.79 -17.27
CA HIS A 387 -17.42 9.02 -16.15
C HIS A 387 -18.93 9.13 -15.94
N SER A 388 -19.61 7.99 -15.95
CA SER A 388 -21.03 7.89 -15.63
C SER A 388 -21.30 8.04 -14.11
N ASP A 389 -22.57 8.11 -13.74
CA ASP A 389 -22.99 8.16 -12.32
C ASP A 389 -22.68 6.89 -11.54
N ALA A 390 -22.39 5.78 -12.20
CA ALA A 390 -21.89 4.57 -11.54
C ALA A 390 -20.46 4.76 -10.95
N PHE A 391 -19.69 5.71 -11.49
CA PHE A 391 -18.31 6.01 -11.11
C PHE A 391 -18.13 7.44 -10.56
N LYS A 392 -19.12 7.91 -9.77
CA LYS A 392 -19.11 9.26 -9.16
C LYS A 392 -17.83 9.59 -8.43
N ARG A 393 -17.28 8.61 -7.69
CA ARG A 393 -16.03 8.79 -6.95
C ARG A 393 -14.85 9.09 -7.89
N SER A 394 -14.65 8.31 -8.96
CA SER A 394 -13.59 8.53 -9.94
C SER A 394 -13.74 9.90 -10.63
N ARG A 395 -14.99 10.29 -10.99
CA ARG A 395 -15.30 11.58 -11.57
C ARG A 395 -14.94 12.73 -10.62
N ALA A 396 -15.34 12.63 -9.35
CA ALA A 396 -15.08 13.65 -8.34
C ALA A 396 -13.58 13.82 -8.08
N ILE A 397 -12.82 12.73 -7.98
CA ILE A 397 -11.36 12.76 -7.83
C ILE A 397 -10.71 13.41 -9.05
N SER A 398 -11.08 13.03 -10.29
CA SER A 398 -10.55 13.61 -11.51
C SER A 398 -10.87 15.12 -11.62
N ARG A 399 -12.08 15.52 -11.23
CA ARG A 399 -12.50 16.94 -11.21
C ARG A 399 -11.72 17.76 -10.18
N THR A 400 -11.52 17.21 -8.98
CA THR A 400 -10.70 17.85 -7.93
C THR A 400 -9.26 18.04 -8.39
N LYS A 401 -8.67 17.03 -9.04
CA LYS A 401 -7.30 17.13 -9.58
C LYS A 401 -7.20 18.11 -10.74
N LEU A 402 -8.20 18.17 -11.61
CA LEU A 402 -8.27 19.19 -12.66
C LEU A 402 -8.29 20.60 -12.06
N ALA A 403 -9.17 20.85 -11.08
CA ALA A 403 -9.23 22.10 -10.35
C ALA A 403 -7.89 22.44 -9.68
N ALA A 404 -7.26 21.45 -9.03
CA ALA A 404 -5.97 21.62 -8.38
C ALA A 404 -4.84 21.96 -9.38
N LEU A 405 -4.83 21.31 -10.55
CA LEU A 405 -3.86 21.61 -11.61
C LEU A 405 -4.04 23.02 -12.15
N MET A 406 -5.27 23.40 -12.46
CA MET A 406 -5.57 24.75 -12.97
C MET A 406 -5.32 25.84 -11.93
N MET A 407 -5.61 25.56 -10.65
CA MET A 407 -5.29 26.46 -9.55
C MET A 407 -3.79 26.68 -9.39
N ALA A 408 -2.98 25.61 -9.60
CA ALA A 408 -1.52 25.68 -9.42
C ALA A 408 -0.77 26.24 -10.64
N LYS A 409 -1.29 26.01 -11.87
CA LYS A 409 -0.54 26.22 -13.11
C LYS A 409 -1.36 26.94 -14.23
N GLY A 410 -2.64 27.19 -14.03
CA GLY A 410 -3.54 27.78 -14.99
C GLY A 410 -4.26 29.02 -14.46
N ASP A 411 -5.55 29.16 -14.81
CA ASP A 411 -6.40 30.25 -14.37
C ASP A 411 -7.11 29.93 -13.03
N PRO A 412 -6.81 30.67 -11.94
CA PRO A 412 -7.42 30.43 -10.63
C PRO A 412 -8.93 30.67 -10.59
N GLN A 413 -9.48 31.55 -11.42
CA GLN A 413 -10.93 31.81 -11.46
C GLN A 413 -11.67 30.61 -12.07
N GLN A 414 -11.21 30.10 -13.21
CA GLN A 414 -11.75 28.87 -13.80
C GLN A 414 -11.55 27.66 -12.87
N ALA A 415 -10.39 27.56 -12.25
CA ALA A 415 -10.11 26.51 -11.27
C ALA A 415 -11.11 26.52 -10.10
N ALA A 416 -11.50 27.70 -9.62
CA ALA A 416 -12.48 27.83 -8.54
C ALA A 416 -13.86 27.31 -8.96
N VAL A 417 -14.32 27.60 -10.16
CA VAL A 417 -15.60 27.07 -10.67
C VAL A 417 -15.59 25.55 -10.68
N ILE A 418 -14.55 24.94 -11.26
CA ILE A 418 -14.40 23.47 -11.32
C ILE A 418 -14.29 22.90 -9.89
N GLY A 419 -13.61 23.61 -8.99
CA GLY A 419 -13.45 23.23 -7.58
C GLY A 419 -14.77 23.23 -6.80
N HIS A 420 -15.66 24.18 -7.06
CA HIS A 420 -16.99 24.19 -6.48
C HIS A 420 -17.84 23.00 -6.92
N ASP A 421 -17.81 22.65 -8.21
CA ASP A 421 -18.48 21.46 -8.73
C ASP A 421 -17.90 20.17 -8.09
N ALA A 422 -16.57 20.12 -7.91
CA ALA A 422 -15.92 18.99 -7.26
C ALA A 422 -16.38 18.82 -5.79
N LEU A 423 -16.52 19.94 -5.05
CA LEU A 423 -17.03 19.93 -3.67
C LEU A 423 -18.47 19.40 -3.59
N ASP A 424 -19.32 19.76 -4.53
CA ASP A 424 -20.71 19.31 -4.56
C ASP A 424 -20.82 17.79 -4.81
N GLU A 425 -19.85 17.22 -5.50
CA GLU A 425 -19.75 15.77 -5.69
C GLU A 425 -19.10 15.05 -4.49
N VAL A 426 -17.96 15.58 -3.99
CA VAL A 426 -17.18 14.95 -2.90
C VAL A 426 -17.92 15.01 -1.57
N GLY A 427 -18.64 16.08 -1.27
CA GLY A 427 -19.40 16.24 -0.01
C GLY A 427 -20.47 15.16 0.23
N ARG A 428 -20.74 14.31 -0.77
CA ARG A 428 -21.64 13.15 -0.70
C ARG A 428 -20.92 11.80 -0.59
N LEU A 429 -19.57 11.82 -0.55
CA LEU A 429 -18.75 10.61 -0.56
C LEU A 429 -18.05 10.41 0.78
N THR A 430 -18.09 9.18 1.28
CA THR A 430 -17.33 8.77 2.45
C THR A 430 -15.94 8.28 2.03
N SER A 431 -15.09 9.21 1.56
CA SER A 431 -13.75 8.92 1.06
C SER A 431 -12.72 9.90 1.61
N ARG A 432 -11.77 9.39 2.40
CA ARG A 432 -10.68 10.20 2.96
C ARG A 432 -9.70 10.65 1.87
N ARG A 433 -9.48 9.83 0.84
CA ARG A 433 -8.64 10.22 -0.31
C ARG A 433 -9.20 11.43 -1.05
N ALA A 434 -10.50 11.45 -1.29
CA ALA A 434 -11.15 12.59 -1.92
C ALA A 434 -11.04 13.87 -1.04
N ALA A 435 -11.12 13.72 0.29
CA ALA A 435 -10.93 14.83 1.21
C ALA A 435 -9.49 15.37 1.17
N ASP A 436 -8.46 14.50 1.05
CA ASP A 436 -7.07 14.96 0.92
C ASP A 436 -6.79 15.67 -0.41
N ASP A 437 -7.40 15.21 -1.50
CA ASP A 437 -7.31 15.91 -2.78
C ASP A 437 -7.94 17.32 -2.69
N LEU A 438 -9.05 17.47 -1.94
CA LEU A 438 -9.62 18.79 -1.65
C LEU A 438 -8.69 19.64 -0.78
N ARG A 439 -8.03 19.08 0.23
CA ARG A 439 -7.03 19.81 1.04
C ARG A 439 -5.87 20.31 0.18
N GLN A 440 -5.41 19.47 -0.78
CA GLN A 440 -4.39 19.88 -1.74
C GLN A 440 -4.87 21.05 -2.62
N LEU A 441 -6.10 20.98 -3.12
CA LEU A 441 -6.71 22.09 -3.88
C LEU A 441 -6.78 23.38 -3.03
N GLY A 442 -7.21 23.27 -1.77
CA GLY A 442 -7.24 24.38 -0.82
C GLY A 442 -5.86 24.99 -0.57
N ALA A 443 -4.81 24.16 -0.49
CA ALA A 443 -3.43 24.61 -0.36
C ALA A 443 -2.93 25.37 -1.61
N PHE A 444 -3.36 24.97 -2.81
CA PHE A 444 -3.08 25.76 -4.02
C PHE A 444 -3.89 27.06 -4.07
N ALA A 445 -5.17 27.05 -3.70
CA ALA A 445 -6.01 28.22 -3.65
C ALA A 445 -5.48 29.28 -2.66
N SER A 446 -4.83 28.88 -1.56
CA SER A 446 -4.23 29.81 -0.60
C SER A 446 -3.11 30.68 -1.19
N LYS A 447 -2.52 30.27 -2.34
CA LYS A 447 -1.50 31.04 -3.05
C LYS A 447 -2.08 32.21 -3.88
N HIS A 448 -3.41 32.30 -3.98
CA HIS A 448 -4.14 33.30 -4.75
C HIS A 448 -5.04 34.20 -3.84
N PRO A 449 -4.49 34.90 -2.83
CA PRO A 449 -5.29 35.63 -1.84
C PRO A 449 -6.03 36.85 -2.41
N ARG A 450 -5.70 37.26 -3.65
CA ARG A 450 -6.36 38.40 -4.33
C ARG A 450 -7.47 37.99 -5.29
N VAL A 451 -7.66 36.68 -5.50
CA VAL A 451 -8.70 36.11 -6.36
C VAL A 451 -9.86 35.68 -5.46
N GLN A 452 -10.96 36.42 -5.49
CA GLN A 452 -12.10 36.22 -4.59
C GLN A 452 -12.71 34.82 -4.71
N GLU A 453 -12.78 34.29 -5.94
CA GLU A 453 -13.29 32.94 -6.22
C GLU A 453 -12.42 31.86 -5.57
N ALA A 454 -11.07 32.04 -5.59
CA ALA A 454 -10.16 31.12 -4.92
C ALA A 454 -10.26 31.18 -3.38
N VAL A 455 -10.49 32.40 -2.83
CA VAL A 455 -10.73 32.58 -1.41
C VAL A 455 -12.02 31.88 -0.98
N GLY A 456 -13.13 32.10 -1.69
CA GLY A 456 -14.42 31.48 -1.41
C GLY A 456 -14.38 29.94 -1.55
N LEU A 457 -13.66 29.43 -2.55
CA LEU A 457 -13.42 28.00 -2.70
C LEU A 457 -12.69 27.42 -1.47
N ARG A 458 -11.62 28.05 -1.02
CA ARG A 458 -10.84 27.62 0.15
C ARG A 458 -11.69 27.56 1.41
N GLU A 459 -12.55 28.56 1.64
CA GLU A 459 -13.47 28.60 2.77
C GLU A 459 -14.45 27.43 2.74
N ARG A 460 -15.05 27.14 1.58
CA ARG A 460 -15.92 25.99 1.40
C ARG A 460 -15.20 24.66 1.62
N ILE A 461 -13.96 24.52 1.10
CA ILE A 461 -13.14 23.30 1.32
C ILE A 461 -12.93 23.11 2.83
N THR A 462 -12.52 24.16 3.54
CA THR A 462 -12.28 24.07 4.99
C THR A 462 -13.54 23.63 5.73
N ALA A 463 -14.70 24.21 5.42
CA ALA A 463 -15.97 23.82 6.02
C ALA A 463 -16.36 22.35 5.73
N THR A 464 -16.07 21.86 4.50
CA THR A 464 -16.44 20.50 4.07
C THR A 464 -15.55 19.42 4.67
N VAL A 465 -14.21 19.66 4.76
CA VAL A 465 -13.25 18.63 5.22
C VAL A 465 -12.94 18.68 6.70
N SER A 466 -13.48 19.66 7.44
CA SER A 466 -13.42 19.76 8.91
C SER A 466 -14.62 19.12 9.60
N ALA A 467 -15.67 18.81 8.86
CA ALA A 467 -16.87 18.12 9.31
C ALA A 467 -16.69 16.59 9.18
#